data_95a1ffba5492169c5e67d623f79fd675
#
_entry.id   95a1ffba5492169c5e67d623f79fd675
#
_cell.length_a   1.000
_cell.length_b   1.000
_cell.length_c   1.000
_cell.angle_alpha   90.00
_cell.angle_beta   90.00
_cell.angle_gamma   90.00
#
_symmetry.space_group_name_H-M   'P 1'
#
loop_
_entity.id
_entity.type
_entity.pdbx_description
1 polymer ?
#
loop_
_entity_poly.entity_id
_entity_poly.type
_entity_poly.pdbx_seq_one_letter_code
_entity_poly.pdbx_strand_id
1 'polypeptide(L)'
;MSVKPAGRAIPQKVENAVGAEIEWLVDRHDGAPNFEMRKFTIKSGGSIPKHYHPDIEHEQFVLKGRYKVGIGQKVYEVREGDSIYIPAGAPHWYENSNNEDAEFLCIVPKKEKYDSVYTEAESGLASS
;
A
#
# COMPACT_ATOMS: atom_id res chain seq x y z
N MET A 1 -5.81 -4.80 -24.46
CA MET A 1 -4.96 -5.81 -23.85
C MET A 1 -3.51 -5.42 -23.96
N SER A 2 -2.76 -5.50 -22.89
CA SER A 2 -1.38 -5.03 -22.92
C SER A 2 -0.51 -5.80 -21.94
N VAL A 3 0.80 -5.79 -22.23
CA VAL A 3 1.79 -6.36 -21.33
C VAL A 3 2.85 -5.28 -21.16
N LYS A 4 3.21 -4.98 -19.92
CA LYS A 4 4.25 -4.02 -19.62
C LYS A 4 5.43 -4.76 -19.03
N PRO A 5 6.63 -4.61 -19.61
CA PRO A 5 7.82 -5.25 -19.02
C PRO A 5 8.16 -4.62 -17.67
N ALA A 6 8.90 -5.37 -16.87
CA ALA A 6 9.40 -4.85 -15.61
C ALA A 6 10.18 -3.55 -15.84
N GLY A 7 10.01 -2.60 -14.95
CA GLY A 7 10.69 -1.32 -15.06
C GLY A 7 9.98 -0.29 -15.93
N ARG A 8 8.86 -0.66 -16.56
CA ARG A 8 8.13 0.27 -17.40
C ARG A 8 7.37 1.29 -16.55
N ALA A 9 6.84 0.85 -15.43
CA ALA A 9 6.14 1.73 -14.53
C ALA A 9 7.17 2.55 -13.74
N ILE A 10 6.94 3.85 -13.60
CA ILE A 10 7.87 4.73 -12.93
C ILE A 10 7.48 4.86 -11.46
N PRO A 11 8.40 4.55 -10.53
CA PRO A 11 8.09 4.69 -9.10
C PRO A 11 7.80 6.14 -8.74
N GLN A 12 6.78 6.34 -7.92
CA GLN A 12 6.41 7.64 -7.43
C GLN A 12 6.41 7.59 -5.91
N LYS A 13 6.74 8.70 -5.27
CA LYS A 13 6.76 8.76 -3.82
C LYS A 13 5.33 8.66 -3.28
N VAL A 14 5.15 7.86 -2.25
CA VAL A 14 3.84 7.78 -1.58
C VAL A 14 3.68 9.03 -0.72
N GLU A 15 2.56 9.70 -0.89
CA GLU A 15 2.27 10.92 -0.17
C GLU A 15 2.23 10.70 1.33
N ASN A 16 2.82 11.61 2.08
CA ASN A 16 2.89 11.57 3.54
C ASN A 16 3.64 10.39 4.14
N ALA A 17 4.32 9.61 3.32
CA ALA A 17 5.07 8.45 3.79
C ALA A 17 6.56 8.77 3.88
N VAL A 18 7.30 7.90 4.56
CA VAL A 18 8.74 7.99 4.65
C VAL A 18 9.30 6.74 3.97
N GLY A 19 10.14 6.91 2.95
CA GLY A 19 10.79 5.78 2.29
C GLY A 19 9.83 4.80 1.66
N ALA A 20 8.77 5.27 1.04
CA ALA A 20 7.82 4.39 0.37
C ALA A 20 7.52 4.91 -1.03
N GLU A 21 7.39 3.97 -1.97
CA GLU A 21 7.14 4.29 -3.38
C GLU A 21 6.00 3.44 -3.92
N ILE A 22 5.32 3.93 -4.93
CA ILE A 22 4.23 3.24 -5.58
C ILE A 22 4.47 3.21 -7.09
N GLU A 23 4.17 2.08 -7.71
CA GLU A 23 4.22 1.94 -9.16
C GLU A 23 2.85 1.48 -9.63
N TRP A 24 2.28 2.17 -10.59
CA TRP A 24 0.97 1.82 -11.14
C TRP A 24 1.20 0.81 -12.27
N LEU A 25 0.90 -0.46 -12.00
CA LEU A 25 1.18 -1.54 -12.95
C LEU A 25 0.09 -1.70 -13.99
N VAL A 26 -1.16 -1.69 -13.57
CA VAL A 26 -2.31 -1.73 -14.49
C VAL A 26 -3.32 -0.75 -13.96
N ASP A 27 -3.72 0.20 -14.77
CA ASP A 27 -4.65 1.21 -14.31
C ASP A 27 -5.59 1.67 -15.44
N ARG A 28 -6.31 2.75 -15.18
CA ARG A 28 -7.29 3.28 -16.14
C ARG A 28 -6.67 3.70 -17.47
N HIS A 29 -5.38 4.03 -17.47
CA HIS A 29 -4.71 4.42 -18.70
C HIS A 29 -4.49 3.21 -19.62
N ASP A 30 -4.62 2.00 -19.09
CA ASP A 30 -4.55 0.79 -19.88
C ASP A 30 -5.95 0.37 -20.35
N GLY A 31 -6.98 1.11 -19.94
CA GLY A 31 -8.36 0.77 -20.26
C GLY A 31 -9.00 -0.20 -19.28
N ALA A 32 -8.38 -0.41 -18.11
CA ALA A 32 -8.93 -1.33 -17.11
C ALA A 32 -10.21 -0.73 -16.52
N PRO A 33 -11.35 -1.42 -16.64
CA PRO A 33 -12.62 -0.82 -16.21
C PRO A 33 -12.97 -1.02 -14.74
N ASN A 34 -12.47 -2.07 -14.11
CA ASN A 34 -12.93 -2.44 -12.77
C ASN A 34 -11.91 -2.41 -11.68
N PHE A 35 -10.65 -2.76 -11.98
CA PHE A 35 -9.61 -2.88 -10.96
C PHE A 35 -8.34 -2.21 -11.40
N GLU A 36 -7.56 -1.75 -10.42
CA GLU A 36 -6.23 -1.23 -10.70
C GLU A 36 -5.23 -1.97 -9.82
N MET A 37 -4.04 -2.25 -10.34
CA MET A 37 -3.02 -3.00 -9.64
C MET A 37 -1.78 -2.15 -9.49
N ARG A 38 -1.29 -2.06 -8.24
CA ARG A 38 -0.14 -1.23 -7.91
C ARG A 38 0.88 -2.07 -7.15
N LYS A 39 2.14 -1.70 -7.27
CA LYS A 39 3.20 -2.30 -6.46
C LYS A 39 3.75 -1.22 -5.54
N PHE A 40 3.78 -1.53 -4.25
CA PHE A 40 4.38 -0.64 -3.26
C PHE A 40 5.73 -1.18 -2.85
N THR A 41 6.67 -0.28 -2.62
CA THR A 41 7.97 -0.62 -2.04
C THR A 41 8.09 0.18 -0.76
N ILE A 42 8.35 -0.51 0.37
CA ILE A 42 8.63 0.17 1.63
C ILE A 42 10.10 -0.10 1.90
N LYS A 43 10.91 0.93 1.78
CA LYS A 43 12.35 0.78 1.96
C LYS A 43 12.68 0.49 3.41
N SER A 44 13.88 -0.05 3.63
CA SER A 44 14.36 -0.28 5.00
C SER A 44 14.19 0.99 5.80
N GLY A 45 13.53 0.90 6.95
CA GLY A 45 13.26 2.06 7.80
C GLY A 45 12.07 2.90 7.34
N GLY A 46 11.40 2.52 6.27
CA GLY A 46 10.28 3.27 5.73
C GLY A 46 8.97 2.99 6.44
N SER A 47 8.01 3.87 6.25
CA SER A 47 6.69 3.71 6.86
C SER A 47 5.63 4.49 6.08
N ILE A 48 4.40 4.02 6.18
CA ILE A 48 3.25 4.71 5.63
C ILE A 48 2.31 4.99 6.80
N PRO A 49 1.93 6.25 7.04
CA PRO A 49 1.16 6.61 8.23
C PRO A 49 -0.27 6.08 8.19
N LYS A 50 -0.89 6.00 9.35
CA LYS A 50 -2.23 5.47 9.49
C LYS A 50 -3.23 6.33 8.73
N HIS A 51 -4.01 5.68 7.91
CA HIS A 51 -5.02 6.33 7.09
C HIS A 51 -6.09 5.32 6.71
N TYR A 52 -7.19 5.78 6.18
CA TYR A 52 -8.19 4.87 5.63
C TYR A 52 -8.80 5.48 4.37
N HIS A 53 -9.40 4.62 3.55
CA HIS A 53 -10.10 5.03 2.35
C HIS A 53 -11.56 4.66 2.57
N PRO A 54 -12.48 5.62 2.61
CA PRO A 54 -13.87 5.34 3.00
C PRO A 54 -14.57 4.25 2.19
N ASP A 55 -14.28 4.17 0.92
CA ASP A 55 -14.99 3.25 0.03
C ASP A 55 -14.06 2.36 -0.81
N ILE A 56 -12.85 2.11 -0.36
CA ILE A 56 -11.89 1.30 -1.12
C ILE A 56 -11.38 0.16 -0.25
N GLU A 57 -11.63 -1.07 -0.69
CA GLU A 57 -11.02 -2.23 -0.07
C GLU A 57 -9.70 -2.51 -0.78
N HIS A 58 -8.80 -3.22 -0.11
CA HIS A 58 -7.50 -3.56 -0.68
C HIS A 58 -7.28 -5.06 -0.58
N GLU A 59 -6.83 -5.68 -1.67
CA GLU A 59 -6.35 -7.05 -1.67
C GLU A 59 -4.87 -6.97 -1.97
N GLN A 60 -4.04 -7.50 -1.09
CA GLN A 60 -2.59 -7.35 -1.21
C GLN A 60 -1.87 -8.68 -1.12
N PHE A 61 -0.72 -8.75 -1.74
CA PHE A 61 0.11 -9.95 -1.74
C PHE A 61 1.56 -9.51 -1.57
N VAL A 62 2.24 -10.06 -0.56
CA VAL A 62 3.63 -9.68 -0.26
C VAL A 62 4.57 -10.38 -1.25
N LEU A 63 5.29 -9.59 -2.01
CA LEU A 63 6.21 -10.08 -3.03
C LEU A 63 7.62 -10.32 -2.50
N LYS A 64 8.06 -9.50 -1.56
CA LYS A 64 9.43 -9.53 -1.10
C LYS A 64 9.55 -8.95 0.29
N GLY A 65 10.44 -9.54 1.10
CA GLY A 65 10.75 -8.99 2.42
C GLY A 65 9.67 -9.24 3.44
N ARG A 66 9.71 -8.46 4.51
CA ARG A 66 8.72 -8.54 5.58
C ARG A 66 8.52 -7.16 6.21
N TYR A 67 7.37 -6.94 6.78
CA TYR A 67 7.04 -5.66 7.39
C TYR A 67 5.85 -5.84 8.33
N LYS A 68 5.56 -4.79 9.09
CA LYS A 68 4.38 -4.79 9.94
C LYS A 68 3.28 -4.03 9.25
N VAL A 69 2.05 -4.55 9.34
CA VAL A 69 0.87 -3.86 8.85
C VAL A 69 -0.13 -3.81 9.99
N GLY A 70 -0.61 -2.60 10.30
CA GLY A 70 -1.68 -2.42 11.26
C GLY A 70 -2.99 -2.30 10.53
N ILE A 71 -4.02 -3.04 10.95
CA ILE A 71 -5.35 -2.98 10.36
C ILE A 71 -6.33 -2.90 11.51
N GLY A 72 -7.06 -1.79 11.59
CA GLY A 72 -7.92 -1.54 12.73
C GLY A 72 -7.05 -1.46 13.99
N GLN A 73 -7.31 -2.31 14.96
CA GLN A 73 -6.53 -2.32 16.19
C GLN A 73 -5.54 -3.46 16.29
N LYS A 74 -5.38 -4.22 15.21
CA LYS A 74 -4.46 -5.35 15.21
C LYS A 74 -3.23 -5.05 14.40
N VAL A 75 -2.10 -5.63 14.81
CA VAL A 75 -0.84 -5.49 14.11
C VAL A 75 -0.39 -6.87 13.67
N TYR A 76 -0.04 -6.99 12.41
CA TYR A 76 0.39 -8.26 11.83
C TYR A 76 1.81 -8.10 11.29
N GLU A 77 2.61 -9.13 11.49
CA GLU A 77 3.91 -9.17 10.84
C GLU A 77 3.72 -10.07 9.63
N VAL A 78 4.01 -9.57 8.46
CA VAL A 78 3.80 -10.30 7.21
C VAL A 78 5.11 -10.46 6.45
N ARG A 79 5.17 -11.47 5.62
CA ARG A 79 6.37 -11.77 4.83
C ARG A 79 5.98 -12.28 3.45
N GLU A 80 6.98 -12.44 2.61
CA GLU A 80 6.83 -12.95 1.26
C GLU A 80 5.86 -14.11 1.19
N GLY A 81 4.89 -14.02 0.32
CA GLY A 81 3.87 -15.05 0.12
C GLY A 81 2.59 -14.86 0.90
N ASP A 82 2.58 -13.95 1.87
CA ASP A 82 1.35 -13.70 2.64
C ASP A 82 0.36 -12.85 1.85
N SER A 83 -0.92 -13.09 2.06
CA SER A 83 -1.96 -12.28 1.44
C SER A 83 -2.70 -11.50 2.52
N ILE A 84 -3.16 -10.31 2.18
CA ILE A 84 -3.76 -9.37 3.12
C ILE A 84 -5.05 -8.83 2.53
N TYR A 85 -6.09 -8.75 3.36
CA TYR A 85 -7.33 -8.10 2.97
C TYR A 85 -7.56 -6.95 3.93
N ILE A 86 -7.76 -5.75 3.41
CA ILE A 86 -8.08 -4.58 4.21
C ILE A 86 -9.46 -4.08 3.78
N PRO A 87 -10.47 -4.18 4.66
CA PRO A 87 -11.82 -3.73 4.32
C PRO A 87 -11.88 -2.22 4.08
N ALA A 88 -12.85 -1.80 3.29
CA ALA A 88 -13.08 -0.38 3.08
C ALA A 88 -13.33 0.30 4.42
N GLY A 89 -12.75 1.45 4.61
CA GLY A 89 -12.90 2.23 5.85
C GLY A 89 -12.02 1.80 7.00
N ALA A 90 -11.30 0.67 6.89
CA ALA A 90 -10.45 0.22 7.99
C ALA A 90 -9.15 1.02 8.03
N PRO A 91 -8.84 1.68 9.15
CA PRO A 91 -7.58 2.41 9.28
C PRO A 91 -6.42 1.42 9.21
N HIS A 92 -5.38 1.77 8.49
CA HIS A 92 -4.22 0.89 8.35
C HIS A 92 -2.94 1.70 8.16
N TRP A 93 -1.83 1.05 8.49
CA TRP A 93 -0.51 1.65 8.39
C TRP A 93 0.52 0.55 8.11
N TYR A 94 1.71 0.95 7.65
CA TYR A 94 2.78 0.01 7.35
C TYR A 94 4.09 0.52 7.93
N GLU A 95 4.93 -0.40 8.39
CA GLU A 95 6.22 -0.05 8.92
C GLU A 95 7.25 -1.12 8.59
N ASN A 96 8.35 -0.77 7.98
CA ASN A 96 9.45 -1.70 7.69
C ASN A 96 10.65 -1.34 8.55
N SER A 97 10.79 -2.03 9.69
CA SER A 97 11.93 -1.81 10.57
C SER A 97 13.05 -2.82 10.32
N ASN A 98 12.99 -3.53 9.21
CA ASN A 98 14.02 -4.49 8.85
C ASN A 98 15.10 -3.82 8.01
N ASN A 99 16.18 -4.52 7.76
CA ASN A 99 17.31 -3.96 7.02
C ASN A 99 17.28 -4.27 5.53
N GLU A 100 16.13 -4.63 5.00
CA GLU A 100 15.98 -4.80 3.55
C GLU A 100 14.62 -4.25 3.13
N ASP A 101 14.50 -3.91 1.86
CA ASP A 101 13.25 -3.37 1.33
C ASP A 101 12.17 -4.43 1.25
N ALA A 102 10.94 -4.02 1.37
CA ALA A 102 9.78 -4.91 1.23
C ALA A 102 8.92 -4.42 0.07
N GLU A 103 8.27 -5.36 -0.61
CA GLU A 103 7.41 -5.04 -1.75
C GLU A 103 6.11 -5.80 -1.66
N PHE A 104 5.01 -5.17 -2.01
CA PHE A 104 3.72 -5.87 -2.08
C PHE A 104 2.86 -5.35 -3.24
N LEU A 105 2.02 -6.24 -3.76
CA LEU A 105 1.04 -5.86 -4.75
C LEU A 105 -0.22 -5.40 -4.02
N CYS A 106 -0.91 -4.44 -4.57
CA CYS A 106 -2.17 -3.96 -4.01
C CYS A 106 -3.17 -3.77 -5.13
N ILE A 107 -4.28 -4.50 -5.04
CA ILE A 107 -5.35 -4.41 -6.03
C ILE A 107 -6.50 -3.68 -5.37
N VAL A 108 -7.00 -2.67 -6.07
CA VAL A 108 -8.13 -1.86 -5.58
C VAL A 108 -9.17 -1.72 -6.68
N PRO A 109 -10.44 -1.48 -6.30
CA PRO A 109 -11.44 -1.16 -7.31
C PRO A 109 -11.13 0.21 -7.88
N LYS A 110 -11.36 0.39 -9.16
CA LYS A 110 -11.10 1.67 -9.80
C LYS A 110 -12.11 2.70 -9.32
N LYS A 111 -11.61 3.84 -8.86
CA LYS A 111 -12.44 4.96 -8.44
C LYS A 111 -12.02 6.18 -9.23
N GLU A 112 -12.93 7.13 -9.37
CA GLU A 112 -12.60 8.34 -10.04
C GLU A 112 -11.54 9.07 -9.25
N LYS A 113 -11.62 8.97 -7.93
CA LYS A 113 -10.71 9.63 -7.04
C LYS A 113 -10.42 8.74 -5.85
N TYR A 114 -9.16 8.62 -5.47
CA TYR A 114 -8.76 7.83 -4.31
C TYR A 114 -8.55 8.78 -3.12
N ASP A 115 -9.60 8.92 -2.30
CA ASP A 115 -9.51 9.79 -1.14
C ASP A 115 -8.90 9.06 0.04
N SER A 116 -7.95 9.71 0.70
CA SER A 116 -7.31 9.17 1.89
C SER A 116 -7.62 10.07 3.07
N VAL A 117 -7.98 9.46 4.19
CA VAL A 117 -8.22 10.21 5.42
C VAL A 117 -7.17 9.77 6.43
N TYR A 118 -6.38 10.70 6.92
CA TYR A 118 -5.32 10.41 7.88
C TYR A 118 -5.84 10.58 9.30
N THR A 119 -5.48 9.63 10.17
CA THR A 119 -5.97 9.66 11.54
C THR A 119 -4.95 10.38 12.40
N GLU A 120 -5.16 11.64 12.57
CA GLU A 120 -4.31 12.53 13.32
C GLU A 120 -3.89 12.03 14.65
N ALA A 121 -4.77 11.56 15.43
CA ALA A 121 -4.46 11.11 16.76
C ALA A 121 -3.42 10.02 16.75
N GLU A 122 -3.53 9.09 15.84
CA GLU A 122 -2.60 8.02 15.79
C GLU A 122 -1.26 8.47 15.28
N SER A 123 -1.25 9.39 14.35
CA SER A 123 0.03 9.83 13.86
C SER A 123 0.71 10.62 14.94
N GLY A 124 -0.06 11.27 15.78
CA GLY A 124 0.54 12.00 16.86
C GLY A 124 1.02 11.06 17.90
N LEU A 125 0.37 9.94 18.01
CA LEU A 125 0.76 9.07 19.00
C LEU A 125 1.93 8.53 18.66
N ALA A 126 1.79 8.58 17.67
CA ALA A 126 2.78 8.12 17.39
C ALA A 126 3.67 8.78 17.63
N SER A 127 3.16 9.38 17.91
CA SER A 127 3.87 9.73 18.13
C SER A 127 4.10 9.02 18.73
N SER A 128 3.55 8.88 18.87
CA SER A 128 3.80 8.14 19.41
C SER A 128 4.20 7.38 19.00
#